data_2a8ad15098f804f062d90934cdb2cd40
#
_entry.id   2a8ad15098f804f062d90934cdb2cd40
#
_cell.length_a   1.000
_cell.length_b   1.000
_cell.length_c   1.000
_cell.angle_alpha   90.00
_cell.angle_beta   90.00
_cell.angle_gamma   90.00
#
_symmetry.space_group_name_H-M   'P 1'
#
loop_
_entity.id
_entity.type
_entity.pdbx_description
1 polymer ?
#
loop_
_entity_poly.entity_id
_entity_poly.type
_entity_poly.pdbx_seq_one_letter_code
_entity_poly.pdbx_strand_id
1 'polypeptide(L)'
;MPQSPHLQRFVPPTQDLRVRWRLSATEFLFTPLLMVVGFVGLAAVSVFADIALSRSHGVVHDVFLRLFPHANLLRMLSVIASGLVTVTTLTLSALLVAISHTSTSVAPVVFDQFLRRRANQAYFGYFAGCATFTYLVMAVSRPEWVGVGAMLAVTLAAGALVLLVFMGYGVIDQMRPTSVVRSIQDLAIRARMRQMPLVARSRRRRTLDGEPTPVTTRETGYVIDIGTARLQELLCGTGDEIEVEFRVRIGDLLAYGDTVAHIRGGEAGHRAHVADNVLSCVTIDRSRNAGVDPDHAVEQLGHVAWAANSTRQNPDVAVAAIGALRDLSARWAAAGVPDAELYGGPLPVVYEDVAQRRIVTALVDLVVVSTSSRQHQTCAAALSTLADILPQLEGRDRDVAVRSLQRALPATLSHVASVEMGQGLAKLRAALDAIGQEDLADEVREMGPRLARESGLGEEDDMAGSFDDQAPTGPMSFRFR
;
A
#
# COMPACT_ATOMS: atom_id res chain seq x y z
N MET A 1 -18.85 34.80 -42.16
CA MET A 1 -19.08 34.66 -40.68
C MET A 1 -19.23 33.20 -40.42
N PRO A 2 -18.28 32.50 -39.81
CA PRO A 2 -18.45 31.13 -39.36
C PRO A 2 -18.95 31.15 -37.93
N GLN A 3 -19.97 30.34 -37.72
CA GLN A 3 -20.67 30.15 -36.44
C GLN A 3 -19.77 29.48 -35.41
N SER A 4 -19.79 29.98 -34.19
CA SER A 4 -19.06 29.50 -33.02
C SER A 4 -19.52 28.10 -32.64
N PRO A 5 -18.63 27.13 -32.36
CA PRO A 5 -19.03 25.83 -31.85
C PRO A 5 -19.42 25.93 -30.37
N HIS A 6 -20.55 25.38 -30.10
CA HIS A 6 -21.26 25.13 -28.87
C HIS A 6 -20.40 25.04 -27.60
N LEU A 7 -20.60 25.98 -26.69
CA LEU A 7 -20.42 25.84 -25.26
C LEU A 7 -21.42 24.77 -24.77
N GLN A 8 -21.04 23.49 -24.85
CA GLN A 8 -21.75 22.43 -24.18
C GLN A 8 -21.67 22.67 -22.67
N ARG A 9 -22.83 22.84 -22.05
CA ARG A 9 -23.02 23.04 -20.62
C ARG A 9 -22.24 21.99 -19.85
N PHE A 10 -21.33 22.46 -19.02
CA PHE A 10 -20.68 21.69 -17.97
C PHE A 10 -21.76 21.21 -17.00
N VAL A 11 -22.24 20.00 -17.15
CA VAL A 11 -23.10 19.33 -16.18
C VAL A 11 -22.18 18.70 -15.15
N PRO A 12 -22.09 19.21 -13.93
CA PRO A 12 -21.26 18.57 -12.91
C PRO A 12 -21.86 17.17 -12.60
N PRO A 13 -21.04 16.13 -12.48
CA PRO A 13 -21.51 14.79 -12.14
C PRO A 13 -21.89 14.73 -10.66
N THR A 14 -23.07 15.24 -10.30
CA THR A 14 -23.58 15.26 -8.92
C THR A 14 -24.15 13.93 -8.45
N GLN A 15 -24.33 12.96 -9.33
CA GLN A 15 -24.91 11.66 -8.98
C GLN A 15 -23.89 10.64 -8.46
N ASP A 16 -22.63 10.70 -8.87
CA ASP A 16 -21.61 9.72 -8.49
C ASP A 16 -21.06 9.90 -7.05
N LEU A 17 -21.09 11.11 -6.50
CA LEU A 17 -20.64 11.36 -5.13
C LEU A 17 -21.45 10.58 -4.09
N ARG A 18 -22.77 10.48 -4.27
CA ARG A 18 -23.67 9.75 -3.34
C ARG A 18 -23.49 8.23 -3.40
N VAL A 19 -23.18 7.70 -4.57
CA VAL A 19 -22.96 6.25 -4.77
C VAL A 19 -21.60 5.86 -4.17
N ARG A 20 -20.57 6.67 -4.34
CA ARG A 20 -19.19 6.39 -3.85
C ARG A 20 -19.05 6.57 -2.35
N TRP A 21 -19.67 7.61 -1.76
CA TRP A 21 -19.77 7.72 -0.29
C TRP A 21 -20.48 6.50 0.31
N ARG A 22 -21.49 5.97 -0.37
CA ARG A 22 -22.14 4.74 0.04
C ARG A 22 -21.19 3.54 -0.02
N LEU A 23 -20.40 3.36 -1.06
CA LEU A 23 -19.52 2.20 -1.20
C LEU A 23 -18.35 2.24 -0.19
N SER A 24 -17.67 3.38 -0.02
CA SER A 24 -16.59 3.49 0.96
C SER A 24 -17.09 3.49 2.41
N ALA A 25 -18.23 4.14 2.69
CA ALA A 25 -18.84 4.13 4.02
C ALA A 25 -19.42 2.75 4.36
N THR A 26 -19.97 2.04 3.39
CA THR A 26 -20.50 0.68 3.61
C THR A 26 -19.38 -0.31 3.90
N GLU A 27 -18.21 -0.22 3.24
CA GLU A 27 -17.07 -1.09 3.55
C GLU A 27 -16.52 -0.89 4.96
N PHE A 28 -16.47 0.38 5.44
CA PHE A 28 -15.97 0.68 6.78
C PHE A 28 -16.99 0.38 7.88
N LEU A 29 -18.26 0.77 7.67
CA LEU A 29 -19.31 0.68 8.69
C LEU A 29 -19.99 -0.69 8.72
N PHE A 30 -19.85 -1.50 7.68
CA PHE A 30 -20.57 -2.78 7.57
C PHE A 30 -20.22 -3.74 8.71
N THR A 31 -18.93 -3.92 9.02
CA THR A 31 -18.49 -4.83 10.10
C THR A 31 -18.95 -4.36 11.49
N PRO A 32 -18.73 -3.07 11.91
CA PRO A 32 -19.22 -2.57 13.18
C PRO A 32 -20.74 -2.62 13.29
N LEU A 33 -21.47 -2.24 12.22
CA LEU A 33 -22.93 -2.25 12.23
C LEU A 33 -23.49 -3.68 12.35
N LEU A 34 -22.92 -4.63 11.62
CA LEU A 34 -23.29 -6.05 11.73
C LEU A 34 -23.10 -6.58 13.15
N MET A 35 -21.99 -6.20 13.79
CA MET A 35 -21.73 -6.57 15.18
C MET A 35 -22.76 -5.95 16.13
N VAL A 36 -23.08 -4.67 16.00
CA VAL A 36 -24.11 -4.00 16.80
C VAL A 36 -25.47 -4.70 16.64
N VAL A 37 -25.86 -5.04 15.41
CA VAL A 37 -27.09 -5.82 15.14
C VAL A 37 -27.04 -7.20 15.81
N GLY A 38 -25.89 -7.88 15.78
CA GLY A 38 -25.68 -9.13 16.50
C GLY A 38 -25.87 -8.98 18.01
N PHE A 39 -25.35 -7.91 18.63
CA PHE A 39 -25.53 -7.61 20.03
C PHE A 39 -26.99 -7.26 20.40
N VAL A 40 -27.71 -6.58 19.51
CA VAL A 40 -29.17 -6.35 19.66
C VAL A 40 -29.93 -7.68 19.65
N GLY A 41 -29.60 -8.58 18.73
CA GLY A 41 -30.14 -9.94 18.71
C GLY A 41 -29.82 -10.73 19.98
N LEU A 42 -28.57 -10.64 20.48
CA LEU A 42 -28.15 -11.25 21.73
C LEU A 42 -28.92 -10.69 22.94
N ALA A 43 -29.20 -9.37 22.97
CA ALA A 43 -30.02 -8.75 24.00
C ALA A 43 -31.45 -9.30 23.96
N ALA A 44 -32.06 -9.43 22.79
CA ALA A 44 -33.39 -10.06 22.67
C ALA A 44 -33.39 -11.50 23.17
N VAL A 45 -32.41 -12.31 22.79
CA VAL A 45 -32.27 -13.71 23.28
C VAL A 45 -32.09 -13.76 24.78
N SER A 46 -31.26 -12.87 25.38
CA SER A 46 -31.05 -12.83 26.81
C SER A 46 -32.34 -12.46 27.61
N VAL A 47 -33.15 -11.53 27.05
CA VAL A 47 -34.45 -11.16 27.63
C VAL A 47 -35.43 -12.32 27.54
N PHE A 48 -35.49 -13.04 26.40
CA PHE A 48 -36.30 -14.25 26.30
C PHE A 48 -35.86 -15.33 27.28
N ALA A 49 -34.55 -15.51 27.48
CA ALA A 49 -34.03 -16.45 28.47
C ALA A 49 -34.42 -16.04 29.91
N ASP A 50 -34.34 -14.76 30.22
CA ASP A 50 -34.78 -14.24 31.55
C ASP A 50 -36.27 -14.52 31.80
N ILE A 51 -37.14 -14.30 30.82
CA ILE A 51 -38.58 -14.57 30.87
C ILE A 51 -38.85 -16.09 31.05
N ALA A 52 -38.12 -16.92 30.30
CA ALA A 52 -38.30 -18.38 30.38
C ALA A 52 -37.85 -18.95 31.71
N LEU A 53 -36.67 -18.51 32.23
CA LEU A 53 -36.16 -18.96 33.50
C LEU A 53 -36.96 -18.42 34.69
N SER A 54 -37.49 -17.20 34.65
CA SER A 54 -38.34 -16.65 35.72
C SER A 54 -39.64 -17.42 35.91
N ARG A 55 -40.14 -18.09 34.88
CA ARG A 55 -41.31 -18.96 34.94
C ARG A 55 -41.03 -20.33 35.59
N SER A 56 -39.78 -20.75 35.65
CA SER A 56 -39.39 -22.11 36.10
C SER A 56 -39.13 -22.25 37.61
N HIS A 57 -39.25 -21.19 38.43
CA HIS A 57 -39.10 -21.17 39.88
C HIS A 57 -38.06 -22.18 40.47
N GLY A 58 -36.84 -22.14 39.96
CA GLY A 58 -35.77 -23.07 40.37
C GLY A 58 -34.84 -22.49 41.44
N VAL A 59 -34.11 -23.39 42.13
CA VAL A 59 -33.12 -23.03 43.17
C VAL A 59 -32.08 -22.00 42.68
N VAL A 60 -31.80 -21.98 41.38
CA VAL A 60 -30.88 -21.02 40.74
C VAL A 60 -31.43 -19.60 40.82
N HIS A 61 -32.74 -19.41 40.70
CA HIS A 61 -33.42 -18.13 40.81
C HIS A 61 -33.24 -17.50 42.21
N ASP A 62 -33.46 -18.26 43.25
CA ASP A 62 -33.37 -17.77 44.65
C ASP A 62 -31.93 -17.46 45.05
N VAL A 63 -30.97 -18.27 44.63
CA VAL A 63 -29.54 -18.03 44.91
C VAL A 63 -29.06 -16.77 44.19
N PHE A 64 -29.49 -16.56 42.93
CA PHE A 64 -29.06 -15.41 42.14
C PHE A 64 -29.62 -14.09 42.67
N LEU A 65 -30.91 -14.02 43.03
CA LEU A 65 -31.53 -12.83 43.63
C LEU A 65 -30.93 -12.48 45.01
N ARG A 66 -30.44 -13.47 45.76
CA ARG A 66 -29.73 -13.22 47.01
C ARG A 66 -28.32 -12.68 46.83
N LEU A 67 -27.61 -13.14 45.82
CA LEU A 67 -26.24 -12.69 45.50
C LEU A 67 -26.23 -11.30 44.85
N PHE A 68 -27.22 -11.01 44.02
CA PHE A 68 -27.27 -9.76 43.23
C PHE A 68 -28.64 -9.06 43.37
N PRO A 69 -28.84 -8.22 44.38
CA PRO A 69 -30.05 -7.42 44.50
C PRO A 69 -30.28 -6.55 43.28
N HIS A 70 -31.49 -6.52 42.75
CA HIS A 70 -31.85 -5.84 41.46
C HIS A 70 -31.40 -4.38 41.43
N ALA A 71 -31.53 -3.61 42.50
CA ALA A 71 -31.09 -2.22 42.57
C ALA A 71 -29.57 -2.07 42.38
N ASN A 72 -28.75 -2.98 42.87
CA ASN A 72 -27.31 -2.99 42.69
C ASN A 72 -26.95 -3.37 41.25
N LEU A 73 -27.69 -4.28 40.67
CA LEU A 73 -27.51 -4.77 39.31
C LEU A 73 -27.76 -3.67 38.30
N LEU A 74 -28.83 -2.90 38.41
CA LEU A 74 -29.11 -1.73 37.56
C LEU A 74 -28.02 -0.64 37.68
N ARG A 75 -27.55 -0.38 38.90
CA ARG A 75 -26.46 0.57 39.14
C ARG A 75 -25.16 0.08 38.48
N MET A 76 -24.83 -1.19 38.58
CA MET A 76 -23.69 -1.83 37.95
C MET A 76 -23.77 -1.71 36.40
N LEU A 77 -24.93 -2.04 35.83
CA LEU A 77 -25.15 -1.94 34.38
C LEU A 77 -25.00 -0.52 33.87
N SER A 78 -25.52 0.48 34.62
CA SER A 78 -25.37 1.89 34.29
C SER A 78 -23.90 2.33 34.26
N VAL A 79 -23.12 1.93 35.26
CA VAL A 79 -21.67 2.21 35.33
C VAL A 79 -20.94 1.53 34.19
N ILE A 80 -21.25 0.26 33.89
CA ILE A 80 -20.66 -0.48 32.78
C ILE A 80 -20.99 0.19 31.46
N ALA A 81 -22.27 0.53 31.21
CA ALA A 81 -22.69 1.17 29.96
C ALA A 81 -21.98 2.51 29.74
N SER A 82 -21.95 3.39 30.76
CA SER A 82 -21.26 4.68 30.69
C SER A 82 -19.74 4.51 30.51
N GLY A 83 -19.14 3.56 31.20
CA GLY A 83 -17.74 3.19 31.05
C GLY A 83 -17.39 2.74 29.62
N LEU A 84 -18.20 1.87 29.02
CA LEU A 84 -18.01 1.41 27.65
C LEU A 84 -18.12 2.54 26.63
N VAL A 85 -19.06 3.47 26.78
CA VAL A 85 -19.18 4.65 25.93
C VAL A 85 -17.95 5.54 26.07
N THR A 86 -17.48 5.77 27.30
CA THR A 86 -16.27 6.55 27.57
C THR A 86 -15.04 5.91 26.95
N VAL A 87 -14.87 4.60 27.10
CA VAL A 87 -13.76 3.83 26.49
C VAL A 87 -13.83 3.94 24.97
N THR A 88 -15.02 3.79 24.38
CA THR A 88 -15.21 3.91 22.93
C THR A 88 -14.82 5.29 22.41
N THR A 89 -15.24 6.35 23.11
CA THR A 89 -14.93 7.74 22.74
C THR A 89 -13.43 8.04 22.91
N LEU A 90 -12.81 7.62 24.01
CA LEU A 90 -11.37 7.76 24.24
C LEU A 90 -10.55 7.02 23.19
N THR A 91 -10.97 5.84 22.84
CA THR A 91 -10.35 5.01 21.82
C THR A 91 -10.39 5.70 20.45
N LEU A 92 -11.56 6.23 20.08
CA LEU A 92 -11.72 6.98 18.83
C LEU A 92 -10.84 8.24 18.83
N SER A 93 -10.78 8.97 19.94
CA SER A 93 -9.93 10.16 20.09
C SER A 93 -8.45 9.83 20.00
N ALA A 94 -8.00 8.78 20.70
CA ALA A 94 -6.60 8.31 20.62
C ALA A 94 -6.23 7.91 19.19
N LEU A 95 -7.16 7.25 18.48
CA LEU A 95 -7.02 6.89 17.08
C LEU A 95 -6.85 8.13 16.19
N LEU A 96 -7.70 9.14 16.34
CA LEU A 96 -7.62 10.39 15.59
C LEU A 96 -6.30 11.13 15.84
N VAL A 97 -5.81 11.14 17.09
CA VAL A 97 -4.50 11.73 17.44
C VAL A 97 -3.37 10.93 16.79
N ALA A 98 -3.41 9.59 16.85
CA ALA A 98 -2.43 8.74 16.20
C ALA A 98 -2.38 9.00 14.69
N ILE A 99 -3.54 9.14 14.06
CA ILE A 99 -3.68 9.48 12.64
C ILE A 99 -3.11 10.86 12.34
N SER A 100 -3.40 11.89 13.14
CA SER A 100 -2.88 13.25 12.91
C SER A 100 -1.36 13.30 12.99
N HIS A 101 -0.77 12.58 13.92
CA HIS A 101 0.69 12.44 14.04
C HIS A 101 1.31 11.69 12.85
N THR A 102 0.64 10.65 12.36
CA THR A 102 1.15 9.84 11.24
C THR A 102 0.97 10.55 9.90
N SER A 103 -0.07 11.37 9.73
CA SER A 103 -0.34 12.09 8.48
C SER A 103 0.70 13.17 8.17
N THR A 104 1.41 13.69 9.16
CA THR A 104 2.50 14.66 8.97
C THR A 104 3.85 14.02 8.66
N SER A 105 4.04 12.75 8.97
CA SER A 105 5.32 12.04 8.86
C SER A 105 5.31 10.81 7.96
N VAL A 106 4.12 10.26 7.65
CA VAL A 106 3.99 9.01 6.87
C VAL A 106 2.83 9.13 5.88
N ALA A 107 2.96 8.45 4.75
CA ALA A 107 2.07 8.56 3.60
C ALA A 107 0.57 8.38 3.90
N PRO A 108 -0.33 9.09 3.19
CA PRO A 108 -1.79 8.99 3.34
C PRO A 108 -2.38 7.58 3.20
N VAL A 109 -1.67 6.69 2.50
CA VAL A 109 -2.06 5.27 2.31
C VAL A 109 -2.14 4.50 3.63
N VAL A 110 -1.32 4.85 4.62
CA VAL A 110 -1.34 4.22 5.94
C VAL A 110 -2.65 4.49 6.68
N PHE A 111 -3.19 5.69 6.51
CA PHE A 111 -4.47 6.09 7.07
C PHE A 111 -5.62 5.22 6.54
N ASP A 112 -5.72 5.11 5.21
CA ASP A 112 -6.79 4.32 4.57
C ASP A 112 -6.68 2.84 4.95
N GLN A 113 -5.46 2.31 5.01
CA GLN A 113 -5.19 0.94 5.43
C GLN A 113 -5.53 0.70 6.90
N PHE A 114 -5.27 1.67 7.78
CA PHE A 114 -5.59 1.56 9.21
C PHE A 114 -7.11 1.48 9.43
N LEU A 115 -7.89 2.32 8.75
CA LEU A 115 -9.35 2.31 8.82
C LEU A 115 -9.95 1.02 8.23
N ARG A 116 -9.39 0.51 7.14
CA ARG A 116 -9.87 -0.71 6.47
C ARG A 116 -9.47 -2.01 7.19
N ARG A 117 -8.64 -1.93 8.24
CA ARG A 117 -8.21 -3.13 8.97
C ARG A 117 -9.37 -3.73 9.73
N ARG A 118 -9.76 -4.96 9.37
CA ARG A 118 -10.91 -5.68 9.99
C ARG A 118 -10.82 -5.77 11.51
N ALA A 119 -9.61 -5.88 12.06
CA ALA A 119 -9.40 -5.90 13.50
C ALA A 119 -9.89 -4.61 14.19
N ASN A 120 -9.54 -3.43 13.64
CA ASN A 120 -9.97 -2.15 14.18
C ASN A 120 -11.49 -1.98 14.09
N GLN A 121 -12.09 -2.37 12.96
CA GLN A 121 -13.54 -2.37 12.78
C GLN A 121 -14.24 -3.30 13.79
N ALA A 122 -13.64 -4.48 14.08
CA ALA A 122 -14.17 -5.42 15.07
C ALA A 122 -14.09 -4.86 16.48
N TYR A 123 -13.00 -4.18 16.86
CA TYR A 123 -12.90 -3.54 18.18
C TYR A 123 -14.00 -2.50 18.39
N PHE A 124 -14.20 -1.60 17.41
CA PHE A 124 -15.26 -0.60 17.48
C PHE A 124 -16.64 -1.24 17.52
N GLY A 125 -16.90 -2.24 16.69
CA GLY A 125 -18.15 -2.97 16.67
C GLY A 125 -18.45 -3.66 17.99
N TYR A 126 -17.43 -4.25 18.63
CA TYR A 126 -17.56 -4.90 19.92
C TYR A 126 -17.91 -3.91 21.04
N PHE A 127 -17.16 -2.81 21.17
CA PHE A 127 -17.41 -1.82 22.23
C PHE A 127 -18.78 -1.15 22.06
N ALA A 128 -19.11 -0.70 20.83
CA ALA A 128 -20.41 -0.11 20.53
C ALA A 128 -21.55 -1.12 20.74
N GLY A 129 -21.36 -2.36 20.28
CA GLY A 129 -22.33 -3.44 20.45
C GLY A 129 -22.55 -3.82 21.92
N CYS A 130 -21.46 -3.94 22.68
CA CYS A 130 -21.54 -4.23 24.11
C CYS A 130 -22.24 -3.11 24.90
N ALA A 131 -21.96 -1.84 24.59
CA ALA A 131 -22.66 -0.70 25.18
C ALA A 131 -24.16 -0.74 24.85
N THR A 132 -24.51 -0.95 23.57
CA THR A 132 -25.91 -1.07 23.09
C THR A 132 -26.61 -2.23 23.79
N PHE A 133 -25.98 -3.41 23.87
CA PHE A 133 -26.48 -4.57 24.61
C PHE A 133 -26.80 -4.20 26.06
N THR A 134 -25.85 -3.58 26.76
CA THR A 134 -26.00 -3.21 28.16
C THR A 134 -27.15 -2.23 28.38
N TYR A 135 -27.30 -1.21 27.50
CA TYR A 135 -28.42 -0.29 27.57
C TYR A 135 -29.77 -0.96 27.31
N LEU A 136 -29.85 -1.87 26.34
CA LEU A 136 -31.08 -2.60 26.05
C LEU A 136 -31.50 -3.52 27.21
N VAL A 137 -30.54 -4.26 27.75
CA VAL A 137 -30.80 -5.11 28.95
C VAL A 137 -31.24 -4.26 30.12
N MET A 138 -30.58 -3.10 30.35
CA MET A 138 -30.98 -2.20 31.45
C MET A 138 -32.37 -1.63 31.27
N ALA A 139 -32.75 -1.25 30.02
CA ALA A 139 -34.05 -0.64 29.71
C ALA A 139 -35.24 -1.63 29.89
N VAL A 140 -34.99 -2.92 29.67
CA VAL A 140 -36.05 -3.95 29.70
C VAL A 140 -36.05 -4.78 30.99
N SER A 141 -34.96 -4.71 31.80
CA SER A 141 -34.79 -5.50 33.03
C SER A 141 -35.89 -5.21 34.05
N ARG A 142 -36.45 -6.29 34.67
CA ARG A 142 -37.47 -6.22 35.71
C ARG A 142 -36.97 -6.89 36.98
N PRO A 143 -37.49 -6.47 38.17
CA PRO A 143 -37.09 -7.01 39.46
C PRO A 143 -37.34 -8.53 39.64
N GLU A 144 -38.27 -9.05 38.87
CA GLU A 144 -38.74 -10.46 38.92
C GLU A 144 -37.88 -11.41 38.08
N TRP A 145 -36.92 -10.88 37.30
CA TRP A 145 -36.12 -11.66 36.37
C TRP A 145 -34.82 -12.16 37.00
N VAL A 146 -34.34 -13.29 36.49
CA VAL A 146 -33.10 -13.95 37.01
C VAL A 146 -31.85 -13.11 36.74
N GLY A 147 -31.90 -12.22 35.76
CA GLY A 147 -30.77 -11.34 35.43
C GLY A 147 -29.70 -11.98 34.56
N VAL A 148 -30.06 -12.95 33.71
CA VAL A 148 -29.16 -13.59 32.73
C VAL A 148 -28.53 -12.55 31.81
N GLY A 149 -29.34 -11.59 31.33
CA GLY A 149 -28.88 -10.48 30.53
C GLY A 149 -27.84 -9.61 31.25
N ALA A 150 -28.01 -9.39 32.56
CA ALA A 150 -27.06 -8.62 33.34
C ALA A 150 -25.74 -9.36 33.57
N MET A 151 -25.76 -10.67 33.84
CA MET A 151 -24.54 -11.48 33.92
C MET A 151 -23.77 -11.48 32.61
N LEU A 152 -24.49 -11.62 31.51
CA LEU A 152 -23.90 -11.59 30.20
C LEU A 152 -23.28 -10.21 29.93
N ALA A 153 -23.93 -9.10 30.33
CA ALA A 153 -23.37 -7.75 30.20
C ALA A 153 -22.05 -7.60 30.98
N VAL A 154 -21.99 -8.11 32.23
CA VAL A 154 -20.75 -8.09 33.03
C VAL A 154 -19.64 -8.91 32.37
N THR A 155 -19.97 -10.11 31.88
CA THR A 155 -19.01 -10.97 31.19
C THR A 155 -18.47 -10.33 29.90
N LEU A 156 -19.37 -9.74 29.12
CA LEU A 156 -19.00 -9.01 27.89
C LEU A 156 -18.16 -7.76 28.20
N ALA A 157 -18.47 -7.02 29.27
CA ALA A 157 -17.70 -5.89 29.75
C ALA A 157 -16.28 -6.31 30.22
N ALA A 158 -16.16 -7.43 30.91
CA ALA A 158 -14.85 -7.98 31.25
C ALA A 158 -14.06 -8.37 30.02
N GLY A 159 -14.72 -8.98 29.04
CA GLY A 159 -14.13 -9.21 27.68
C GLY A 159 -13.70 -7.93 26.98
N ALA A 160 -14.48 -6.84 27.11
CA ALA A 160 -14.14 -5.53 26.55
C ALA A 160 -12.85 -4.96 27.16
N LEU A 161 -12.62 -5.13 28.47
CA LEU A 161 -11.37 -4.69 29.12
C LEU A 161 -10.16 -5.45 28.58
N VAL A 162 -10.27 -6.77 28.42
CA VAL A 162 -9.20 -7.59 27.83
C VAL A 162 -8.95 -7.13 26.38
N LEU A 163 -10.00 -6.93 25.61
CA LEU A 163 -9.93 -6.48 24.21
C LEU A 163 -9.31 -5.08 24.09
N LEU A 164 -9.57 -4.19 25.07
CA LEU A 164 -8.97 -2.86 25.14
C LEU A 164 -7.45 -2.94 25.26
N VAL A 165 -6.91 -3.86 26.05
CA VAL A 165 -5.46 -4.08 26.18
C VAL A 165 -4.87 -4.56 24.85
N PHE A 166 -5.49 -5.54 24.20
CA PHE A 166 -5.04 -6.02 22.88
C PHE A 166 -5.12 -4.92 21.81
N MET A 167 -6.17 -4.12 21.84
CA MET A 167 -6.31 -2.98 20.92
C MET A 167 -5.22 -1.94 21.16
N GLY A 168 -4.96 -1.59 22.45
CA GLY A 168 -3.87 -0.65 22.79
C GLY A 168 -2.52 -1.13 22.27
N TYR A 169 -2.20 -2.40 22.50
CA TYR A 169 -0.99 -3.00 21.94
C TYR A 169 -0.97 -2.95 20.39
N GLY A 170 -2.08 -3.31 19.76
CA GLY A 170 -2.21 -3.28 18.30
C GLY A 170 -2.05 -1.88 17.70
N VAL A 171 -2.58 -0.85 18.37
CA VAL A 171 -2.40 0.56 17.94
C VAL A 171 -0.93 0.97 18.05
N ILE A 172 -0.28 0.67 19.18
CA ILE A 172 1.15 0.98 19.37
C ILE A 172 2.02 0.26 18.33
N ASP A 173 1.75 -1.01 18.04
CA ASP A 173 2.52 -1.76 17.04
C ASP A 173 2.31 -1.20 15.63
N GLN A 174 1.08 -0.78 15.30
CA GLN A 174 0.77 -0.16 14.01
C GLN A 174 1.43 1.21 13.83
N MET A 175 1.74 1.93 14.91
CA MET A 175 2.45 3.21 14.86
C MET A 175 3.96 3.06 14.66
N ARG A 176 4.51 1.85 14.76
CA ARG A 176 5.93 1.61 14.49
C ARG A 176 6.22 1.82 13.00
N PRO A 177 7.16 2.68 12.63
CA PRO A 177 7.47 2.96 11.22
C PRO A 177 7.85 1.70 10.42
N THR A 178 8.50 0.74 11.06
CA THR A 178 8.87 -0.56 10.45
C THR A 178 7.65 -1.41 10.11
N SER A 179 6.58 -1.37 10.91
CA SER A 179 5.31 -2.05 10.63
C SER A 179 4.61 -1.42 9.43
N VAL A 180 4.70 -0.10 9.28
CA VAL A 180 4.21 0.64 8.12
C VAL A 180 4.94 0.21 6.85
N VAL A 181 6.28 0.18 6.87
CA VAL A 181 7.10 -0.26 5.73
C VAL A 181 6.70 -1.68 5.29
N ARG A 182 6.60 -2.62 6.22
CA ARG A 182 6.15 -4.00 5.92
C ARG A 182 4.75 -4.05 5.33
N SER A 183 3.84 -3.25 5.85
CA SER A 183 2.46 -3.19 5.37
C SER A 183 2.36 -2.69 3.93
N ILE A 184 3.15 -1.67 3.55
CA ILE A 184 3.24 -1.17 2.17
C ILE A 184 3.92 -2.22 1.27
N GLN A 185 4.97 -2.89 1.75
CA GLN A 185 5.63 -3.97 1.03
C GLN A 185 4.66 -5.12 0.70
N ASP A 186 3.83 -5.55 1.67
CA ASP A 186 2.81 -6.57 1.46
C ASP A 186 1.74 -6.12 0.44
N LEU A 187 1.39 -4.83 0.43
CA LEU A 187 0.50 -4.27 -0.58
C LEU A 187 1.14 -4.33 -1.97
N ALA A 188 2.41 -3.95 -2.10
CA ALA A 188 3.15 -4.00 -3.36
C ALA A 188 3.18 -5.43 -3.94
N ILE A 189 3.44 -6.44 -3.09
CA ILE A 189 3.43 -7.84 -3.50
C ILE A 189 2.06 -8.26 -4.02
N ARG A 190 0.98 -7.93 -3.28
CA ARG A 190 -0.39 -8.26 -3.69
C ARG A 190 -0.81 -7.53 -4.96
N ALA A 191 -0.48 -6.25 -5.08
CA ALA A 191 -0.76 -5.45 -6.27
C ALA A 191 -0.05 -6.03 -7.50
N ARG A 192 1.22 -6.43 -7.34
CA ARG A 192 2.00 -7.07 -8.41
C ARG A 192 1.37 -8.39 -8.86
N MET A 193 0.93 -9.23 -7.92
CA MET A 193 0.24 -10.47 -8.28
C MET A 193 -1.06 -10.23 -9.08
N ARG A 194 -1.79 -9.15 -8.78
CA ARG A 194 -2.98 -8.77 -9.55
C ARG A 194 -2.66 -8.24 -10.95
N GLN A 195 -1.51 -7.58 -11.11
CA GLN A 195 -1.05 -7.07 -12.39
C GLN A 195 -0.48 -8.19 -13.30
N MET A 196 -0.02 -9.30 -12.71
CA MET A 196 0.65 -10.40 -13.46
C MET A 196 -0.16 -10.93 -14.66
N PRO A 197 -1.49 -11.14 -14.60
CA PRO A 197 -2.24 -11.59 -15.76
C PRO A 197 -2.12 -10.64 -16.97
N LEU A 198 -2.09 -9.33 -16.72
CA LEU A 198 -1.90 -8.34 -17.78
C LEU A 198 -0.48 -8.41 -18.35
N VAL A 199 0.53 -8.42 -17.47
CA VAL A 199 1.94 -8.45 -17.88
C VAL A 199 2.30 -9.74 -18.63
N ALA A 200 1.82 -10.89 -18.13
CA ALA A 200 2.11 -12.20 -18.73
C ALA A 200 1.48 -12.37 -20.12
N ARG A 201 0.27 -11.83 -20.30
CA ARG A 201 -0.48 -11.95 -21.56
C ARG A 201 -0.13 -10.88 -22.59
N SER A 202 0.57 -9.81 -22.18
CA SER A 202 0.93 -8.70 -23.05
C SER A 202 2.31 -8.89 -23.70
N ARG A 203 2.48 -8.30 -24.87
CA ARG A 203 3.78 -8.20 -25.55
C ARG A 203 4.57 -7.00 -25.01
N ARG A 204 5.88 -7.13 -24.90
CA ARG A 204 6.77 -6.02 -24.49
C ARG A 204 7.04 -5.02 -25.60
N ARG A 205 6.90 -5.42 -26.88
CA ARG A 205 7.15 -4.61 -28.07
C ARG A 205 6.02 -4.80 -29.05
N ARG A 206 5.75 -3.74 -29.80
CA ARG A 206 4.82 -3.80 -30.93
C ARG A 206 5.34 -4.77 -32.00
N THR A 207 4.42 -5.44 -32.65
CA THR A 207 4.69 -6.34 -33.78
C THR A 207 4.11 -5.83 -35.08
N LEU A 208 3.07 -4.99 -35.03
CA LEU A 208 2.46 -4.42 -36.21
C LEU A 208 2.93 -3.01 -36.46
N ASP A 209 3.35 -2.76 -37.72
CA ASP A 209 3.63 -1.44 -38.24
C ASP A 209 2.37 -0.83 -38.89
N GLY A 210 2.34 0.47 -39.07
CA GLY A 210 1.25 1.21 -39.70
C GLY A 210 0.80 2.41 -38.86
N GLU A 211 -0.09 3.19 -39.44
CA GLU A 211 -0.62 4.39 -38.82
C GLU A 211 -1.54 4.01 -37.66
N PRO A 212 -1.27 4.50 -36.42
CA PRO A 212 -2.06 4.17 -35.25
C PRO A 212 -3.38 4.94 -35.26
N THR A 213 -4.47 4.27 -34.93
CA THR A 213 -5.74 4.91 -34.56
C THR A 213 -5.69 5.23 -33.06
N PRO A 214 -5.63 6.52 -32.66
CA PRO A 214 -5.58 6.89 -31.26
C PRO A 214 -6.96 6.73 -30.60
N VAL A 215 -6.97 6.20 -29.39
CA VAL A 215 -8.16 6.14 -28.53
C VAL A 215 -7.96 7.09 -27.38
N THR A 216 -8.82 8.09 -27.27
CA THR A 216 -8.72 9.14 -26.24
C THR A 216 -9.81 9.01 -25.20
N THR A 217 -9.47 9.31 -23.94
CA THR A 217 -10.45 9.31 -22.85
C THR A 217 -11.25 10.61 -22.76
N ARG A 218 -12.48 10.51 -22.26
CA ARG A 218 -13.29 11.66 -21.85
C ARG A 218 -13.38 11.82 -20.34
N GLU A 219 -12.74 10.91 -19.60
CA GLU A 219 -12.76 10.90 -18.15
C GLU A 219 -11.40 11.37 -17.62
N THR A 220 -11.44 12.03 -16.45
CA THR A 220 -10.24 12.43 -15.70
C THR A 220 -10.12 11.57 -14.45
N GLY A 221 -8.95 10.98 -14.24
CA GLY A 221 -8.69 10.12 -13.06
C GLY A 221 -7.49 9.20 -13.27
N TYR A 222 -7.26 8.35 -12.31
CA TYR A 222 -6.17 7.37 -12.34
C TYR A 222 -6.64 6.05 -12.96
N VAL A 223 -5.82 5.45 -13.80
CA VAL A 223 -6.04 4.08 -14.28
C VAL A 223 -5.82 3.12 -13.11
N ILE A 224 -6.86 2.42 -12.68
CA ILE A 224 -6.77 1.47 -11.57
C ILE A 224 -6.81 0.01 -12.00
N ASP A 225 -7.28 -0.27 -13.21
CA ASP A 225 -7.30 -1.62 -13.76
C ASP A 225 -7.37 -1.60 -15.29
N ILE A 226 -6.76 -2.61 -15.91
CA ILE A 226 -6.89 -2.94 -17.33
C ILE A 226 -7.35 -4.40 -17.39
N GLY A 227 -8.65 -4.60 -17.60
CA GLY A 227 -9.32 -5.89 -17.49
C GLY A 227 -8.97 -6.87 -18.61
N THR A 228 -8.12 -7.85 -18.34
CA THR A 228 -7.66 -8.85 -19.32
C THR A 228 -8.77 -9.73 -19.86
N ALA A 229 -9.80 -10.04 -19.06
CA ALA A 229 -10.96 -10.81 -19.50
C ALA A 229 -11.78 -10.05 -20.54
N ARG A 230 -12.07 -8.76 -20.31
CA ARG A 230 -12.78 -7.91 -21.27
C ARG A 230 -11.97 -7.69 -22.55
N LEU A 231 -10.62 -7.52 -22.40
CA LEU A 231 -9.73 -7.45 -23.57
C LEU A 231 -9.78 -8.73 -24.40
N GLN A 232 -9.82 -9.88 -23.75
CA GLN A 232 -9.97 -11.17 -24.44
C GLN A 232 -11.29 -11.25 -25.21
N GLU A 233 -12.39 -10.87 -24.59
CA GLU A 233 -13.71 -10.85 -25.24
C GLU A 233 -13.71 -9.89 -26.43
N LEU A 234 -13.15 -8.69 -26.28
CA LEU A 234 -13.09 -7.67 -27.32
C LEU A 234 -12.22 -8.10 -28.51
N LEU A 235 -11.12 -8.79 -28.24
CA LEU A 235 -10.14 -9.22 -29.24
C LEU A 235 -10.38 -10.66 -29.73
N CYS A 236 -11.41 -11.33 -29.22
CA CYS A 236 -11.77 -12.67 -29.66
C CYS A 236 -12.19 -12.67 -31.13
N GLY A 237 -11.50 -13.46 -31.95
CA GLY A 237 -11.76 -13.55 -33.39
C GLY A 237 -11.05 -12.52 -34.28
N THR A 238 -10.32 -11.56 -33.71
CA THR A 238 -9.52 -10.61 -34.51
C THR A 238 -8.17 -11.20 -34.94
N GLY A 239 -7.74 -12.30 -34.30
CA GLY A 239 -6.43 -12.90 -34.53
C GLY A 239 -5.27 -11.92 -34.24
N ASP A 240 -4.10 -12.19 -34.83
CA ASP A 240 -2.93 -11.29 -34.73
C ASP A 240 -3.02 -10.07 -35.71
N GLU A 241 -4.15 -9.89 -36.39
CA GLU A 241 -4.32 -8.81 -37.36
C GLU A 241 -4.50 -7.44 -36.71
N ILE A 242 -4.97 -7.38 -35.43
CA ILE A 242 -5.13 -6.15 -34.67
C ILE A 242 -4.25 -6.18 -33.43
N GLU A 243 -3.54 -5.08 -33.19
CA GLU A 243 -2.72 -4.88 -31.99
C GLU A 243 -3.17 -3.63 -31.25
N VAL A 244 -3.37 -3.76 -29.94
CA VAL A 244 -3.70 -2.66 -29.01
C VAL A 244 -2.48 -2.30 -28.18
N GLU A 245 -1.87 -1.15 -28.46
CA GLU A 245 -0.75 -0.61 -27.68
C GLU A 245 -1.29 0.36 -26.62
N PHE A 246 -1.28 -0.03 -25.36
CA PHE A 246 -1.60 0.89 -24.29
C PHE A 246 -0.50 1.93 -24.11
N ARG A 247 -0.90 3.21 -24.11
CA ARG A 247 -0.02 4.37 -23.87
C ARG A 247 0.00 4.76 -22.40
N VAL A 248 -0.86 4.13 -21.63
CA VAL A 248 -1.08 4.37 -20.20
C VAL A 248 -0.80 3.10 -19.41
N ARG A 249 -0.47 3.27 -18.14
CA ARG A 249 -0.20 2.20 -17.19
C ARG A 249 -1.17 2.27 -16.03
N ILE A 250 -1.27 1.18 -15.28
CA ILE A 250 -1.95 1.21 -14.00
C ILE A 250 -1.25 2.25 -13.10
N GLY A 251 -2.00 3.19 -12.54
CA GLY A 251 -1.50 4.29 -11.73
C GLY A 251 -1.31 5.61 -12.46
N ASP A 252 -1.31 5.65 -13.79
CA ASP A 252 -1.17 6.90 -14.54
C ASP A 252 -2.42 7.78 -14.38
N LEU A 253 -2.20 9.09 -14.21
CA LEU A 253 -3.25 10.10 -14.20
C LEU A 253 -3.62 10.47 -15.63
N LEU A 254 -4.89 10.36 -15.94
CA LEU A 254 -5.47 10.76 -17.20
C LEU A 254 -6.18 12.10 -17.09
N ALA A 255 -5.98 12.95 -18.06
CA ALA A 255 -6.78 14.14 -18.29
C ALA A 255 -7.76 13.92 -19.47
N TYR A 256 -8.75 14.79 -19.57
CA TYR A 256 -9.68 14.80 -20.71
C TYR A 256 -8.91 14.96 -22.04
N GLY A 257 -9.12 14.04 -22.96
CA GLY A 257 -8.47 14.04 -24.27
C GLY A 257 -7.15 13.30 -24.34
N ASP A 258 -6.63 12.76 -23.22
CA ASP A 258 -5.39 11.98 -23.24
C ASP A 258 -5.57 10.68 -24.01
N THR A 259 -4.51 10.28 -24.73
CA THR A 259 -4.48 9.04 -25.48
C THR A 259 -4.24 7.86 -24.56
N VAL A 260 -5.21 6.95 -24.48
CA VAL A 260 -5.17 5.73 -23.65
C VAL A 260 -4.50 4.58 -24.40
N ALA A 261 -4.82 4.42 -25.69
CA ALA A 261 -4.30 3.34 -26.51
C ALA A 261 -4.13 3.76 -27.96
N HIS A 262 -3.26 3.05 -28.66
CA HIS A 262 -3.14 3.08 -30.11
C HIS A 262 -3.54 1.72 -30.66
N ILE A 263 -4.39 1.71 -31.69
CA ILE A 263 -4.80 0.48 -32.36
C ILE A 263 -4.16 0.44 -33.73
N ARG A 264 -3.54 -0.68 -34.06
CA ARG A 264 -2.87 -0.91 -35.35
C ARG A 264 -3.39 -2.19 -36.01
N GLY A 265 -3.22 -2.25 -37.32
CA GLY A 265 -3.62 -3.41 -38.12
C GLY A 265 -5.12 -3.52 -38.35
N GLY A 266 -5.58 -4.64 -38.88
CA GLY A 266 -6.96 -4.98 -39.14
C GLY A 266 -7.67 -4.11 -40.19
N GLU A 267 -8.85 -4.51 -40.57
CA GLU A 267 -9.72 -3.73 -41.43
C GLU A 267 -10.26 -2.48 -40.72
N ALA A 268 -10.60 -1.43 -41.48
CA ALA A 268 -11.06 -0.16 -40.91
C ALA A 268 -12.30 -0.32 -40.00
N GLY A 269 -13.23 -1.20 -40.36
CA GLY A 269 -14.42 -1.47 -39.54
C GLY A 269 -14.11 -2.15 -38.21
N HIS A 270 -13.24 -3.16 -38.21
CA HIS A 270 -12.77 -3.85 -37.00
C HIS A 270 -11.96 -2.91 -36.12
N ARG A 271 -11.07 -2.11 -36.69
CA ARG A 271 -10.30 -1.12 -35.96
C ARG A 271 -11.17 -0.11 -35.21
N ALA A 272 -12.21 0.39 -35.91
CA ALA A 272 -13.17 1.31 -35.32
C ALA A 272 -13.93 0.65 -34.16
N HIS A 273 -14.40 -0.60 -34.35
CA HIS A 273 -15.08 -1.34 -33.29
C HIS A 273 -14.21 -1.53 -32.03
N VAL A 274 -12.92 -1.90 -32.20
CA VAL A 274 -11.99 -2.04 -31.08
C VAL A 274 -11.72 -0.68 -30.42
N ALA A 275 -11.58 0.40 -31.23
CA ALA A 275 -11.36 1.76 -30.72
C ALA A 275 -12.52 2.25 -29.84
N ASP A 276 -13.77 1.97 -30.26
CA ASP A 276 -14.96 2.39 -29.52
C ASP A 276 -15.15 1.63 -28.21
N ASN A 277 -14.61 0.41 -28.10
CA ASN A 277 -14.87 -0.48 -26.96
C ASN A 277 -13.65 -0.67 -26.02
N VAL A 278 -12.41 -0.37 -26.44
CA VAL A 278 -11.21 -0.61 -25.61
C VAL A 278 -11.22 0.18 -24.30
N LEU A 279 -11.85 1.37 -24.28
CA LEU A 279 -12.01 2.15 -23.04
C LEU A 279 -12.85 1.43 -21.97
N SER A 280 -13.78 0.57 -22.39
CA SER A 280 -14.57 -0.23 -21.44
C SER A 280 -13.73 -1.27 -20.69
N CYS A 281 -12.56 -1.61 -21.22
CA CYS A 281 -11.58 -2.50 -20.58
C CYS A 281 -10.72 -1.79 -19.53
N VAL A 282 -10.69 -0.44 -19.53
CA VAL A 282 -9.91 0.38 -18.62
C VAL A 282 -10.80 0.94 -17.54
N THR A 283 -10.45 0.70 -16.29
CA THR A 283 -11.17 1.26 -15.15
C THR A 283 -10.43 2.48 -14.63
N ILE A 284 -11.13 3.62 -14.57
CA ILE A 284 -10.58 4.90 -14.12
C ILE A 284 -11.23 5.27 -12.78
N ASP A 285 -10.44 5.72 -11.80
CA ASP A 285 -10.92 6.23 -10.52
C ASP A 285 -10.24 7.56 -10.17
N ARG A 286 -10.84 8.33 -9.27
CA ARG A 286 -10.32 9.61 -8.80
C ARG A 286 -9.10 9.48 -7.89
N SER A 287 -8.88 8.33 -7.30
CA SER A 287 -7.77 8.06 -6.38
C SER A 287 -6.99 6.82 -6.77
N ARG A 288 -5.67 6.88 -6.64
CA ARG A 288 -4.81 5.70 -6.76
C ARG A 288 -5.03 4.75 -5.58
N ASN A 289 -4.89 3.47 -5.84
CA ASN A 289 -5.04 2.43 -4.81
C ASN A 289 -3.80 1.54 -4.79
N ALA A 290 -3.00 1.64 -3.73
CA ALA A 290 -1.80 0.84 -3.54
C ALA A 290 -2.06 -0.69 -3.50
N GLY A 291 -3.31 -1.11 -3.29
CA GLY A 291 -3.69 -2.53 -3.32
C GLY A 291 -3.83 -3.13 -4.72
N VAL A 292 -3.84 -2.29 -5.77
CA VAL A 292 -3.94 -2.72 -7.18
C VAL A 292 -2.81 -2.16 -8.04
N ASP A 293 -2.16 -1.10 -7.59
CA ASP A 293 -1.10 -0.37 -8.27
C ASP A 293 0.25 -0.63 -7.54
N PRO A 294 1.11 -1.52 -8.06
CA PRO A 294 2.40 -1.82 -7.45
C PRO A 294 3.36 -0.61 -7.49
N ASP A 295 3.27 0.23 -8.53
CA ASP A 295 4.11 1.41 -8.67
C ASP A 295 3.79 2.44 -7.58
N HIS A 296 2.51 2.60 -7.24
CA HIS A 296 2.11 3.47 -6.14
C HIS A 296 2.64 2.98 -4.79
N ALA A 297 2.63 1.68 -4.54
CA ALA A 297 3.20 1.11 -3.32
C ALA A 297 4.74 1.34 -3.25
N VAL A 298 5.45 1.22 -4.37
CA VAL A 298 6.88 1.54 -4.47
C VAL A 298 7.13 3.03 -4.19
N GLU A 299 6.35 3.93 -4.79
CA GLU A 299 6.41 5.36 -4.53
C GLU A 299 6.18 5.69 -3.05
N GLN A 300 5.23 5.00 -2.40
CA GLN A 300 4.98 5.19 -0.97
C GLN A 300 6.17 4.76 -0.10
N LEU A 301 6.84 3.65 -0.43
CA LEU A 301 8.10 3.26 0.24
C LEU A 301 9.19 4.33 0.04
N GLY A 302 9.32 4.85 -1.18
CA GLY A 302 10.22 5.97 -1.48
C GLY A 302 9.89 7.21 -0.66
N HIS A 303 8.62 7.58 -0.54
CA HIS A 303 8.17 8.72 0.27
C HIS A 303 8.42 8.51 1.77
N VAL A 304 8.23 7.30 2.31
CA VAL A 304 8.57 6.97 3.71
C VAL A 304 10.06 7.15 3.95
N ALA A 305 10.90 6.62 3.06
CA ALA A 305 12.35 6.79 3.14
C ALA A 305 12.76 8.26 3.01
N TRP A 306 12.15 8.99 2.07
CA TRP A 306 12.39 10.42 1.86
C TRP A 306 12.02 11.24 3.11
N ALA A 307 10.83 11.01 3.67
CA ALA A 307 10.37 11.72 4.86
C ALA A 307 11.27 11.45 6.07
N ALA A 308 11.63 10.19 6.32
CA ALA A 308 12.54 9.81 7.39
C ALA A 308 13.93 10.45 7.23
N ASN A 309 14.39 10.55 5.98
CA ASN A 309 15.67 11.15 5.62
C ASN A 309 15.67 12.68 5.80
N SER A 310 14.63 13.36 5.28
CA SER A 310 14.54 14.82 5.29
C SER A 310 14.32 15.41 6.69
N THR A 311 13.58 14.71 7.56
CA THR A 311 13.31 15.15 8.94
C THR A 311 14.44 14.87 9.92
N ARG A 312 15.45 14.08 9.54
CA ARG A 312 16.57 13.63 10.40
C ARG A 312 16.13 12.91 11.69
N GLN A 313 14.89 12.48 11.77
CA GLN A 313 14.34 11.93 13.01
C GLN A 313 14.64 10.45 13.19
N ASN A 314 14.72 9.69 12.10
CA ASN A 314 14.90 8.24 12.23
C ASN A 314 15.51 7.61 10.96
N PRO A 315 16.85 7.62 10.82
CA PRO A 315 17.53 7.06 9.65
C PRO A 315 17.25 5.56 9.44
N ASP A 316 17.01 4.81 10.53
CA ASP A 316 16.70 3.37 10.44
C ASP A 316 15.43 3.08 9.65
N VAL A 317 14.46 4.01 9.65
CA VAL A 317 13.25 3.90 8.85
C VAL A 317 13.54 4.03 7.36
N ALA A 318 14.45 4.96 6.99
CA ALA A 318 14.87 5.10 5.59
C ALA A 318 15.60 3.84 5.12
N VAL A 319 16.50 3.30 5.93
CA VAL A 319 17.22 2.05 5.64
C VAL A 319 16.26 0.86 5.55
N ALA A 320 15.25 0.77 6.43
CA ALA A 320 14.23 -0.28 6.37
C ALA A 320 13.39 -0.19 5.09
N ALA A 321 13.01 1.01 4.65
CA ALA A 321 12.27 1.20 3.41
C ALA A 321 13.12 0.86 2.17
N ILE A 322 14.41 1.22 2.17
CA ILE A 322 15.37 0.80 1.13
C ILE A 322 15.49 -0.73 1.10
N GLY A 323 15.57 -1.38 2.27
CA GLY A 323 15.57 -2.84 2.38
C GLY A 323 14.30 -3.49 1.80
N ALA A 324 13.14 -2.87 2.03
CA ALA A 324 11.87 -3.32 1.43
C ALA A 324 11.87 -3.17 -0.11
N LEU A 325 12.38 -2.07 -0.65
CA LEU A 325 12.54 -1.86 -2.09
C LEU A 325 13.47 -2.91 -2.71
N ARG A 326 14.59 -3.23 -2.03
CA ARG A 326 15.51 -4.30 -2.44
C ARG A 326 14.83 -5.67 -2.49
N ASP A 327 14.08 -6.02 -1.43
CA ASP A 327 13.37 -7.31 -1.36
C ASP A 327 12.28 -7.41 -2.44
N LEU A 328 11.53 -6.34 -2.71
CA LEU A 328 10.57 -6.29 -3.80
C LEU A 328 11.23 -6.54 -5.16
N SER A 329 12.35 -5.85 -5.44
CA SER A 329 13.09 -6.03 -6.69
C SER A 329 13.57 -7.47 -6.86
N ALA A 330 14.18 -8.04 -5.81
CA ALA A 330 14.68 -9.42 -5.84
C ALA A 330 13.55 -10.43 -6.05
N ARG A 331 12.42 -10.28 -5.36
CA ARG A 331 11.24 -11.15 -5.53
C ARG A 331 10.66 -11.06 -6.93
N TRP A 332 10.54 -9.86 -7.49
CA TRP A 332 9.97 -9.66 -8.81
C TRP A 332 10.90 -10.16 -9.92
N ALA A 333 12.22 -10.00 -9.74
CA ALA A 333 13.20 -10.59 -10.65
C ALA A 333 13.19 -12.14 -10.57
N ALA A 334 13.15 -12.71 -9.37
CA ALA A 334 13.12 -14.17 -9.17
C ALA A 334 11.82 -14.80 -9.68
N ALA A 335 10.67 -14.12 -9.54
CA ALA A 335 9.40 -14.61 -10.03
C ALA A 335 9.33 -14.58 -11.58
N GLY A 336 10.04 -13.67 -12.22
CA GLY A 336 9.96 -13.47 -13.66
C GLY A 336 8.57 -13.11 -14.15
N VAL A 337 8.35 -13.28 -15.46
CA VAL A 337 7.01 -13.17 -16.07
C VAL A 337 6.49 -14.59 -16.30
N PRO A 338 5.36 -14.96 -15.69
CA PRO A 338 4.78 -16.30 -15.86
C PRO A 338 4.35 -16.54 -17.30
N ASP A 339 4.17 -17.81 -17.66
CA ASP A 339 3.65 -18.19 -18.97
C ASP A 339 2.20 -17.65 -19.15
N ALA A 340 1.94 -17.05 -20.31
CA ALA A 340 0.63 -16.50 -20.67
C ALA A 340 -0.47 -17.57 -20.65
N GLU A 341 -0.13 -18.83 -20.93
CA GLU A 341 -1.08 -19.97 -20.95
C GLU A 341 -1.73 -20.18 -19.58
N LEU A 342 -1.05 -19.84 -18.48
CA LEU A 342 -1.62 -19.92 -17.12
C LEU A 342 -2.81 -18.94 -16.92
N TYR A 343 -2.93 -17.92 -17.78
CA TYR A 343 -3.94 -16.88 -17.70
C TYR A 343 -4.88 -16.84 -18.90
N GLY A 344 -4.91 -17.89 -19.75
CA GLY A 344 -5.78 -17.99 -20.91
C GLY A 344 -5.14 -17.57 -22.24
N GLY A 345 -3.82 -17.65 -22.33
CA GLY A 345 -3.03 -17.42 -23.54
C GLY A 345 -2.67 -15.96 -23.80
N PRO A 346 -1.76 -15.73 -24.75
CA PRO A 346 -1.30 -14.39 -25.11
C PRO A 346 -2.41 -13.54 -25.74
N LEU A 347 -2.33 -12.23 -25.52
CA LEU A 347 -3.22 -11.25 -26.17
C LEU A 347 -2.40 -10.40 -27.16
N PRO A 348 -3.00 -9.93 -28.26
CA PRO A 348 -2.38 -8.96 -29.17
C PRO A 348 -2.39 -7.55 -28.56
N VAL A 349 -1.83 -7.44 -27.36
CA VAL A 349 -1.79 -6.22 -26.53
C VAL A 349 -0.33 -5.91 -26.20
N VAL A 350 0.06 -4.65 -26.37
CA VAL A 350 1.35 -4.14 -25.92
C VAL A 350 1.18 -3.34 -24.65
N TYR A 351 1.86 -3.77 -23.60
CA TYR A 351 1.85 -3.11 -22.29
C TYR A 351 3.27 -2.98 -21.74
N GLU A 352 3.67 -1.77 -21.32
CA GLU A 352 4.99 -1.52 -20.75
C GLU A 352 4.97 -1.74 -19.23
N ASP A 353 5.60 -2.80 -18.78
CA ASP A 353 5.85 -3.04 -17.35
C ASP A 353 7.06 -2.22 -16.88
N VAL A 354 6.85 -1.33 -15.91
CA VAL A 354 7.89 -0.40 -15.41
C VAL A 354 8.21 -0.61 -13.93
N ALA A 355 7.68 -1.65 -13.30
CA ALA A 355 7.76 -1.84 -11.86
C ALA A 355 9.22 -1.83 -11.34
N GLN A 356 10.15 -2.53 -12.01
CA GLN A 356 11.57 -2.51 -11.65
C GLN A 356 12.19 -1.11 -11.82
N ARG A 357 11.85 -0.42 -12.89
CA ARG A 357 12.32 0.95 -13.15
C ARG A 357 11.87 1.94 -12.07
N ARG A 358 10.65 1.78 -11.54
CA ARG A 358 10.14 2.60 -10.43
C ARG A 358 10.96 2.43 -9.15
N ILE A 359 11.35 1.18 -8.83
CA ILE A 359 12.23 0.91 -7.68
C ILE A 359 13.57 1.62 -7.85
N VAL A 360 14.19 1.50 -9.03
CA VAL A 360 15.46 2.18 -9.33
C VAL A 360 15.31 3.70 -9.20
N THR A 361 14.25 4.28 -9.77
CA THR A 361 13.99 5.72 -9.67
C THR A 361 13.88 6.16 -8.22
N ALA A 362 13.11 5.44 -7.40
CA ALA A 362 12.97 5.76 -5.97
C ALA A 362 14.33 5.70 -5.23
N LEU A 363 15.17 4.74 -5.54
CA LEU A 363 16.50 4.62 -4.94
C LEU A 363 17.44 5.74 -5.39
N VAL A 364 17.43 6.10 -6.67
CA VAL A 364 18.22 7.22 -7.22
C VAL A 364 17.78 8.55 -6.60
N ASP A 365 16.47 8.77 -6.44
CA ASP A 365 15.94 9.96 -5.77
C ASP A 365 16.39 10.02 -4.30
N LEU A 366 16.52 8.88 -3.62
CA LEU A 366 17.05 8.81 -2.25
C LEU A 366 18.54 9.13 -2.18
N VAL A 367 19.35 8.74 -3.18
CA VAL A 367 20.75 9.18 -3.28
C VAL A 367 20.80 10.70 -3.35
N VAL A 368 20.00 11.33 -4.21
CA VAL A 368 19.99 12.79 -4.35
C VAL A 368 19.49 13.47 -3.08
N VAL A 369 18.39 13.03 -2.50
CA VAL A 369 17.77 13.69 -1.35
C VAL A 369 18.57 13.52 -0.06
N SER A 370 19.35 12.44 0.07
CA SER A 370 20.25 12.22 1.21
C SER A 370 21.28 13.32 1.39
N THR A 371 21.63 14.03 0.30
CA THR A 371 22.58 15.14 0.34
C THR A 371 22.05 16.32 1.15
N SER A 372 20.77 16.67 0.98
CA SER A 372 20.15 17.81 1.67
C SER A 372 20.14 17.64 3.20
N SER A 373 20.03 16.40 3.66
CA SER A 373 20.02 16.03 5.08
C SER A 373 21.39 15.56 5.60
N ARG A 374 22.37 15.38 4.70
CA ARG A 374 23.71 14.82 4.99
C ARG A 374 23.65 13.44 5.68
N GLN A 375 22.69 12.61 5.29
CA GLN A 375 22.54 11.26 5.85
C GLN A 375 23.31 10.24 5.00
N HIS A 376 24.60 10.10 5.27
CA HIS A 376 25.52 9.20 4.56
C HIS A 376 25.08 7.73 4.61
N GLN A 377 24.50 7.26 5.73
CA GLN A 377 24.01 5.89 5.87
C GLN A 377 22.88 5.57 4.88
N THR A 378 21.94 6.50 4.70
CA THR A 378 20.85 6.35 3.72
C THR A 378 21.40 6.33 2.30
N CYS A 379 22.35 7.23 1.99
CA CYS A 379 23.02 7.26 0.68
C CYS A 379 23.74 5.93 0.39
N ALA A 380 24.57 5.46 1.33
CA ALA A 380 25.30 4.21 1.21
C ALA A 380 24.39 3.00 1.02
N ALA A 381 23.28 2.93 1.78
CA ALA A 381 22.28 1.88 1.64
C ALA A 381 21.60 1.90 0.27
N ALA A 382 21.26 3.09 -0.25
CA ALA A 382 20.67 3.24 -1.58
C ALA A 382 21.65 2.82 -2.69
N LEU A 383 22.91 3.26 -2.62
CA LEU A 383 23.98 2.87 -3.58
C LEU A 383 24.21 1.36 -3.55
N SER A 384 24.34 0.78 -2.35
CA SER A 384 24.51 -0.68 -2.19
C SER A 384 23.32 -1.46 -2.76
N THR A 385 22.10 -0.97 -2.59
CA THR A 385 20.90 -1.59 -3.13
C THR A 385 20.82 -1.46 -4.65
N LEU A 386 21.18 -0.31 -5.21
CA LEU A 386 21.30 -0.11 -6.66
C LEU A 386 22.30 -1.10 -7.26
N ALA A 387 23.45 -1.31 -6.58
CA ALA A 387 24.45 -2.31 -6.99
C ALA A 387 23.87 -3.73 -7.07
N ASP A 388 22.96 -4.11 -6.13
CA ASP A 388 22.31 -5.43 -6.16
C ASP A 388 21.28 -5.57 -7.27
N ILE A 389 20.64 -4.46 -7.67
CA ILE A 389 19.54 -4.47 -8.66
C ILE A 389 20.07 -4.35 -10.09
N LEU A 390 21.09 -3.52 -10.33
CA LEU A 390 21.58 -3.22 -11.68
C LEU A 390 21.89 -4.47 -12.54
N PRO A 391 22.56 -5.52 -12.03
CA PRO A 391 22.84 -6.71 -12.83
C PRO A 391 21.59 -7.50 -13.23
N GLN A 392 20.49 -7.32 -12.49
CA GLN A 392 19.21 -8.02 -12.73
C GLN A 392 18.34 -7.33 -13.79
N LEU A 393 18.68 -6.09 -14.14
CA LEU A 393 17.95 -5.31 -15.14
C LEU A 393 18.39 -5.68 -16.56
N GLU A 394 17.46 -5.62 -17.51
CA GLU A 394 17.72 -5.92 -18.91
C GLU A 394 17.27 -4.77 -19.82
N GLY A 395 17.93 -4.67 -20.97
CA GLY A 395 17.55 -3.77 -22.08
C GLY A 395 17.30 -2.33 -21.63
N ARG A 396 16.15 -1.78 -22.01
CA ARG A 396 15.79 -0.38 -21.77
C ARG A 396 15.78 0.01 -20.28
N ASP A 397 15.42 -0.93 -19.38
CA ASP A 397 15.36 -0.62 -17.95
C ASP A 397 16.75 -0.42 -17.37
N ARG A 398 17.73 -1.23 -17.82
CA ARG A 398 19.16 -1.04 -17.49
C ARG A 398 19.68 0.29 -17.99
N ASP A 399 19.40 0.64 -19.26
CA ASP A 399 19.88 1.89 -19.84
C ASP A 399 19.31 3.13 -19.13
N VAL A 400 18.05 3.08 -18.71
CA VAL A 400 17.43 4.16 -17.94
C VAL A 400 18.04 4.25 -16.56
N ALA A 401 18.26 3.11 -15.89
CA ALA A 401 18.87 3.05 -14.57
C ALA A 401 20.27 3.65 -14.55
N VAL A 402 21.12 3.24 -15.52
CA VAL A 402 22.49 3.73 -15.66
C VAL A 402 22.51 5.25 -15.91
N ARG A 403 21.69 5.75 -16.82
CA ARG A 403 21.61 7.22 -17.09
C ARG A 403 21.10 8.00 -15.86
N SER A 404 20.15 7.45 -15.12
CA SER A 404 19.61 8.12 -13.93
C SER A 404 20.65 8.15 -12.81
N LEU A 405 21.36 7.04 -12.61
CA LEU A 405 22.46 6.93 -11.66
C LEU A 405 23.58 7.90 -11.99
N GLN A 406 24.03 7.94 -13.25
CA GLN A 406 25.08 8.86 -13.71
C GLN A 406 24.78 10.33 -13.36
N ARG A 407 23.51 10.74 -13.48
CA ARG A 407 23.07 12.09 -13.12
C ARG A 407 23.07 12.34 -11.61
N ALA A 408 22.84 11.30 -10.83
CA ALA A 408 22.73 11.39 -9.36
C ALA A 408 24.08 11.26 -8.64
N LEU A 409 25.06 10.59 -9.24
CA LEU A 409 26.38 10.33 -8.62
C LEU A 409 27.09 11.58 -8.09
N PRO A 410 27.11 12.73 -8.79
CA PRO A 410 27.75 13.95 -8.25
C PRO A 410 27.20 14.38 -6.88
N ALA A 411 25.92 14.03 -6.59
CA ALA A 411 25.33 14.34 -5.31
C ALA A 411 26.03 13.61 -4.13
N THR A 412 26.66 12.46 -4.37
CA THR A 412 27.38 11.69 -3.33
C THR A 412 28.57 12.44 -2.75
N LEU A 413 29.19 13.35 -3.52
CA LEU A 413 30.34 14.15 -3.06
C LEU A 413 29.99 15.12 -1.94
N SER A 414 28.73 15.40 -1.69
CA SER A 414 28.27 16.24 -0.58
C SER A 414 28.22 15.51 0.78
N HIS A 415 28.54 14.22 0.80
CA HIS A 415 28.57 13.40 2.01
C HIS A 415 29.96 13.32 2.65
N VAL A 416 30.01 12.77 3.86
CA VAL A 416 31.26 12.49 4.57
C VAL A 416 31.79 11.12 4.12
N ALA A 417 33.11 11.02 3.96
CA ALA A 417 33.78 9.74 3.73
C ALA A 417 33.60 8.84 4.98
N SER A 418 32.69 7.90 4.89
CA SER A 418 32.48 6.88 5.92
C SER A 418 32.77 5.50 5.35
N VAL A 419 32.98 4.52 6.23
CA VAL A 419 33.19 3.12 5.83
C VAL A 419 32.01 2.61 4.97
N GLU A 420 30.78 2.93 5.38
CA GLU A 420 29.56 2.51 4.66
C GLU A 420 29.49 3.15 3.27
N MET A 421 29.88 4.42 3.13
CA MET A 421 29.93 5.09 1.82
C MET A 421 30.97 4.43 0.91
N GLY A 422 32.18 4.16 1.44
CA GLY A 422 33.22 3.46 0.71
C GLY A 422 32.76 2.06 0.23
N GLN A 423 32.14 1.29 1.12
CA GLN A 423 31.59 -0.03 0.78
C GLN A 423 30.47 0.07 -0.27
N GLY A 424 29.57 1.06 -0.16
CA GLY A 424 28.50 1.30 -1.11
C GLY A 424 29.04 1.63 -2.51
N LEU A 425 30.02 2.52 -2.61
CA LEU A 425 30.70 2.89 -3.85
C LEU A 425 31.47 1.72 -4.46
N ALA A 426 32.24 0.96 -3.66
CA ALA A 426 32.98 -0.20 -4.12
C ALA A 426 32.05 -1.29 -4.70
N LYS A 427 30.92 -1.55 -4.03
CA LYS A 427 29.91 -2.49 -4.49
C LYS A 427 29.24 -2.04 -5.79
N LEU A 428 28.92 -0.74 -5.87
CA LEU A 428 28.35 -0.14 -7.07
C LEU A 428 29.32 -0.22 -8.26
N ARG A 429 30.62 0.07 -8.06
CA ARG A 429 31.65 -0.09 -9.06
C ARG A 429 31.65 -1.52 -9.61
N ALA A 430 31.74 -2.52 -8.71
CA ALA A 430 31.76 -3.93 -9.12
C ALA A 430 30.52 -4.34 -9.94
N ALA A 431 29.35 -3.80 -9.58
CA ALA A 431 28.11 -4.04 -10.33
C ALA A 431 28.12 -3.37 -11.72
N LEU A 432 28.70 -2.17 -11.85
CA LEU A 432 28.85 -1.47 -13.11
C LEU A 432 29.84 -2.19 -14.03
N ASP A 433 30.98 -2.64 -13.50
CA ASP A 433 31.97 -3.45 -14.21
C ASP A 433 31.30 -4.74 -14.74
N ALA A 434 30.51 -5.42 -13.91
CA ALA A 434 29.82 -6.66 -14.28
C ALA A 434 28.80 -6.50 -15.42
N ILE A 435 28.25 -5.31 -15.60
CA ILE A 435 27.31 -5.00 -16.71
C ILE A 435 27.97 -4.29 -17.90
N GLY A 436 29.31 -4.16 -17.89
CA GLY A 436 30.07 -3.55 -18.99
C GLY A 436 29.98 -2.02 -19.09
N GLN A 437 29.75 -1.33 -17.95
CA GLN A 437 29.69 0.14 -17.87
C GLN A 437 31.02 0.68 -17.29
N GLU A 438 32.13 0.44 -17.99
CA GLU A 438 33.49 0.72 -17.53
C GLU A 438 33.71 2.22 -17.27
N ASP A 439 33.24 3.11 -18.15
CA ASP A 439 33.38 4.56 -17.97
C ASP A 439 32.76 5.05 -16.66
N LEU A 440 31.55 4.55 -16.34
CA LEU A 440 30.84 4.93 -15.12
C LEU A 440 31.45 4.27 -13.88
N ALA A 441 31.98 3.05 -14.01
CA ALA A 441 32.72 2.37 -12.93
C ALA A 441 34.01 3.11 -12.59
N ASP A 442 34.72 3.66 -13.57
CA ASP A 442 35.90 4.49 -13.36
C ASP A 442 35.54 5.83 -12.68
N GLU A 443 34.45 6.46 -13.08
CA GLU A 443 33.93 7.66 -12.41
C GLU A 443 33.64 7.36 -10.92
N VAL A 444 32.97 6.24 -10.62
CA VAL A 444 32.69 5.81 -9.22
C VAL A 444 33.96 5.51 -8.46
N ARG A 445 34.99 4.94 -9.09
CA ARG A 445 36.32 4.69 -8.48
C ARG A 445 36.97 5.98 -8.00
N GLU A 446 36.91 7.03 -8.80
CA GLU A 446 37.48 8.34 -8.45
C GLU A 446 36.70 9.07 -7.33
N MET A 447 35.44 8.73 -7.12
CA MET A 447 34.59 9.38 -6.09
C MET A 447 35.08 9.11 -4.67
N GLY A 448 35.55 7.92 -4.34
CA GLY A 448 36.06 7.59 -3.01
C GLY A 448 37.21 8.52 -2.57
N PRO A 449 38.27 8.63 -3.35
CA PRO A 449 39.38 9.59 -3.05
C PRO A 449 38.96 11.06 -3.06
N ARG A 450 37.98 11.44 -3.92
CA ARG A 450 37.46 12.83 -3.93
C ARG A 450 36.69 13.11 -2.63
N LEU A 451 35.83 12.17 -2.21
CA LEU A 451 35.06 12.28 -0.99
C LEU A 451 35.97 12.36 0.25
N ALA A 452 37.05 11.58 0.31
CA ALA A 452 38.02 11.62 1.38
C ALA A 452 38.73 13.01 1.48
N ARG A 453 39.14 13.56 0.34
CA ARG A 453 39.76 14.90 0.28
C ARG A 453 38.79 16.01 0.71
N GLU A 454 37.55 16.00 0.25
CA GLU A 454 36.55 17.00 0.62
C GLU A 454 36.11 16.90 2.09
N SER A 455 36.21 15.70 2.67
CA SER A 455 35.93 15.45 4.09
C SER A 455 37.09 15.87 5.03
N GLY A 456 38.21 16.35 4.50
CA GLY A 456 39.40 16.72 5.31
C GLY A 456 40.16 15.53 5.91
N LEU A 457 39.87 14.31 5.44
CA LEU A 457 40.53 13.06 5.87
C LEU A 457 41.68 12.65 4.95
N GLY A 458 42.12 13.55 4.08
CA GLY A 458 43.05 13.25 2.98
C GLY A 458 44.54 13.25 3.31
N GLU A 459 44.95 13.30 4.56
CA GLU A 459 46.40 13.37 4.93
C GLU A 459 46.92 12.16 5.73
N GLU A 460 46.14 11.12 5.98
CA GLU A 460 46.67 9.87 6.56
C GLU A 460 46.63 8.72 5.56
N ASP A 461 47.83 8.34 5.11
CA ASP A 461 48.20 7.38 4.05
C ASP A 461 47.66 5.92 4.24
N ASP A 462 46.94 5.62 5.32
CA ASP A 462 46.55 4.24 5.66
C ASP A 462 45.14 3.81 5.26
N MET A 463 44.28 4.73 4.78
CA MET A 463 42.90 4.37 4.42
C MET A 463 42.72 3.93 2.95
N ALA A 464 43.62 4.28 2.08
CA ALA A 464 43.56 3.91 0.66
C ALA A 464 43.79 2.40 0.44
N GLY A 465 44.60 1.76 1.28
CA GLY A 465 44.88 0.32 1.23
C GLY A 465 43.75 -0.55 1.77
N SER A 466 42.84 -0.02 2.60
CA SER A 466 41.74 -0.76 3.23
C SER A 466 40.50 -0.88 2.32
N PHE A 467 40.36 -0.03 1.31
CA PHE A 467 39.19 -0.04 0.44
C PHE A 467 39.26 -1.08 -0.68
N ASP A 468 40.44 -1.50 -1.08
CA ASP A 468 40.61 -2.45 -2.20
C ASP A 468 40.61 -3.93 -1.75
N ASP A 469 40.89 -4.27 -0.48
CA ASP A 469 41.12 -5.64 -0.01
C ASP A 469 39.90 -6.31 0.69
N GLN A 470 38.80 -5.59 0.90
CA GLN A 470 37.58 -6.14 1.53
C GLN A 470 36.41 -6.24 0.57
N ALA A 471 36.61 -6.89 -0.57
CA ALA A 471 35.47 -7.43 -1.32
C ALA A 471 34.87 -8.59 -0.51
N PRO A 472 33.59 -8.57 -0.11
CA PRO A 472 32.99 -9.65 0.64
C PRO A 472 32.85 -10.88 -0.28
N THR A 473 33.75 -11.84 -0.13
CA THR A 473 33.63 -13.17 -0.71
C THR A 473 32.62 -13.97 0.12
N GLY A 474 31.35 -13.93 -0.25
CA GLY A 474 30.35 -14.84 0.26
C GLY A 474 28.98 -14.21 0.56
N PRO A 475 27.88 -14.91 0.29
CA PRO A 475 26.54 -14.44 0.62
C PRO A 475 26.38 -14.40 2.15
N MET A 476 26.15 -13.21 2.71
CA MET A 476 25.74 -13.06 4.12
C MET A 476 24.39 -13.76 4.33
N SER A 477 24.41 -14.94 4.92
CA SER A 477 23.21 -15.60 5.41
C SER A 477 22.76 -14.95 6.71
N PHE A 478 21.83 -14.01 6.63
CA PHE A 478 21.10 -13.55 7.81
C PHE A 478 20.16 -14.66 8.28
N ARG A 479 20.51 -15.36 9.36
CA ARG A 479 19.57 -16.16 10.13
C ARG A 479 18.78 -15.24 11.04
N PHE A 480 17.51 -15.04 10.73
CA PHE A 480 16.55 -14.49 11.69
C PHE A 480 16.23 -15.57 12.74
N ARG A 481 16.35 -15.22 14.01
CA ARG A 481 15.66 -15.87 15.12
C ARG A 481 14.31 -15.22 15.37
#